data_8f4c1c315762983e909fbc95a5a0393d
#
_entry.id   8f4c1c315762983e909fbc95a5a0393d
#
_cell.length_a   1.000
_cell.length_b   1.000
_cell.length_c   1.000
_cell.angle_alpha   90.00
_cell.angle_beta   90.00
_cell.angle_gamma   90.00
#
_symmetry.space_group_name_H-M   'P 1'
#
loop_
_entity.id
_entity.type
_entity.pdbx_description
1 polymer ?
#
loop_
_entity_poly.entity_id
_entity_poly.type
_entity_poly.pdbx_seq_one_letter_code
_entity_poly.pdbx_strand_id
1 'polypeptide(L)' 'MKKKVGRYAGTVKVGEKGQIVIPKEARDLFGIQPGDTLILLADEKRGIALPPKEDLQKYLGKVFDEIGMEE' A
#
# COMPACT_ATOMS: atom_id res chain seq x y z
N MET A 1 0.10 22.69 -12.56
CA MET A 1 0.43 22.33 -12.11
C MET A 1 1.47 21.63 -11.98
N LYS A 2 1.97 21.24 -11.38
CA LYS A 2 2.89 20.61 -11.35
C LYS A 2 2.78 19.32 -11.36
N LYS A 3 3.40 18.59 -11.88
CA LYS A 3 3.29 17.38 -12.01
C LYS A 3 3.76 16.69 -10.86
N LYS A 4 3.21 15.67 -10.42
CA LYS A 4 3.62 14.95 -9.33
C LYS A 4 4.85 14.24 -9.60
N VAL A 5 5.68 14.00 -8.64
CA VAL A 5 6.92 13.29 -8.84
C VAL A 5 6.82 11.84 -8.50
N GLY A 6 5.64 11.30 -8.47
CA GLY A 6 5.48 9.87 -8.23
C GLY A 6 5.50 9.47 -6.80
N ARG A 7 5.30 10.39 -5.89
CA ARG A 7 5.20 10.02 -4.48
C ARG A 7 4.29 10.98 -3.75
N TYR A 8 3.83 10.55 -2.62
CA TYR A 8 2.91 11.33 -1.82
C TYR A 8 3.12 10.96 -0.37
N ALA A 9 3.10 11.93 0.48
CA ALA A 9 3.15 11.69 1.92
C ALA A 9 2.05 12.50 2.56
N GLY A 10 1.41 11.89 3.52
CA GLY A 10 0.32 12.55 4.20
C GLY A 10 -0.07 11.76 5.41
N THR A 11 -1.15 12.14 6.05
CA THR A 11 -1.65 11.42 7.20
C THR A 11 -3.08 11.03 6.97
N VAL A 12 -3.51 9.97 7.63
CA VAL A 12 -4.90 9.55 7.58
C VAL A 12 -5.32 9.25 8.99
N LYS A 13 -6.61 9.28 9.22
CA LYS A 13 -7.15 8.92 10.50
C LYS A 13 -7.77 7.55 10.42
N VAL A 14 -7.57 6.76 11.44
CA VAL A 14 -8.18 5.44 11.50
C VAL A 14 -9.56 5.59 12.09
N GLY A 15 -10.56 5.10 11.39
CA GLY A 15 -11.94 5.17 11.86
C GLY A 15 -12.22 4.18 12.95
N GLU A 16 -13.43 4.22 13.45
CA GLU A 16 -13.81 3.38 14.57
C GLU A 16 -13.71 1.90 14.28
N LYS A 17 -13.88 1.53 13.04
CA LYS A 17 -13.80 0.13 12.67
C LYS A 17 -12.46 -0.25 12.11
N GLY A 18 -11.48 0.61 12.28
CA GLY A 18 -10.15 0.30 11.77
C GLY A 18 -9.93 0.64 10.32
N GLN A 19 -10.85 1.38 9.71
CA GLN A 19 -10.69 1.69 8.30
C GLN A 19 -10.02 3.04 8.11
N ILE A 20 -9.42 3.23 6.95
CA ILE A 20 -8.86 4.53 6.57
C ILE A 20 -9.34 4.84 5.17
N VAL A 21 -9.25 6.11 4.82
CA VAL A 21 -9.56 6.54 3.47
C VAL A 21 -8.23 6.80 2.78
N ILE A 22 -8.00 6.18 1.65
CA ILE A 22 -6.79 6.43 0.90
C ILE A 22 -6.94 7.77 0.22
N PRO A 23 -6.03 8.71 0.47
CA PRO A 23 -6.17 10.04 -0.11
C PRO A 23 -6.20 10.02 -1.62
N LYS A 24 -6.90 10.98 -2.19
CA LYS A 24 -7.04 11.03 -3.63
C LYS A 24 -5.71 11.09 -4.34
N GLU A 25 -4.77 11.85 -3.82
CA GLU A 25 -3.46 11.96 -4.44
C GLU A 25 -2.76 10.61 -4.50
N ALA A 26 -2.89 9.83 -3.43
CA ALA A 26 -2.29 8.51 -3.41
C ALA A 26 -3.00 7.58 -4.38
N ARG A 27 -4.32 7.66 -4.44
CA ARG A 27 -5.06 6.83 -5.37
C ARG A 27 -4.67 7.15 -6.81
N ASP A 28 -4.48 8.43 -7.10
CA ASP A 28 -4.15 8.84 -8.45
C ASP A 28 -2.78 8.34 -8.88
N LEU A 29 -1.85 8.27 -7.95
CA LEU A 29 -0.52 7.79 -8.28
C LEU A 29 -0.54 6.36 -8.79
N PHE A 30 -1.44 5.56 -8.30
CA PHE A 30 -1.48 4.15 -8.66
C PHE A 30 -2.71 3.74 -9.47
N GLY A 31 -3.55 4.70 -9.81
CA GLY A 31 -4.74 4.39 -10.58
C GLY A 31 -5.74 3.56 -9.82
N ILE A 32 -5.80 3.72 -8.52
CA ILE A 32 -6.73 2.95 -7.70
C ILE A 32 -8.14 3.47 -7.88
N GLN A 33 -9.06 2.57 -8.16
CA GLN A 33 -10.43 2.93 -8.42
C GLN A 33 -11.38 2.22 -7.50
N PRO A 34 -12.59 2.73 -7.35
CA PRO A 34 -13.56 2.06 -6.49
C PRO A 34 -13.76 0.62 -6.93
N GLY A 35 -13.79 -0.26 -5.99
CA GLY A 35 -13.94 -1.67 -6.30
C GLY A 35 -12.66 -2.42 -6.50
N ASP A 36 -11.54 -1.72 -6.61
CA ASP A 36 -10.26 -2.38 -6.79
C ASP A 36 -9.91 -3.15 -5.52
N THR A 37 -9.19 -4.22 -5.72
CA THR A 37 -8.69 -5.00 -4.60
C THR A 37 -7.22 -4.67 -4.41
N LEU A 38 -6.85 -4.36 -3.20
CA LEU A 38 -5.47 -4.06 -2.89
C LEU A 38 -4.90 -5.16 -2.02
N ILE A 39 -3.61 -5.35 -2.12
CA ILE A 39 -2.92 -6.30 -1.27
C ILE A 39 -2.34 -5.51 -0.11
N LEU A 40 -2.55 -5.98 1.08
CA LEU A 40 -2.03 -5.31 2.26
C LEU A 40 -0.99 -6.20 2.92
N LEU A 41 0.18 -5.66 3.12
CA LEU A 41 1.24 -6.36 3.80
C LEU A 41 1.55 -5.63 5.09
N ALA A 42 1.70 -6.36 6.16
CA ALA A 42 1.95 -5.75 7.45
C ALA A 42 3.09 -6.48 8.14
N ASP A 43 4.03 -5.72 8.67
CA ASP A 43 5.18 -6.28 9.34
C ASP A 43 5.38 -5.42 10.56
N GLU A 44 5.45 -6.02 11.73
CA GLU A 44 5.50 -5.22 12.95
C GLU A 44 6.72 -4.31 12.99
N LYS A 45 7.77 -4.63 12.30
CA LYS A 45 8.94 -3.79 12.29
C LYS A 45 8.97 -2.80 11.15
N ARG A 46 8.30 -3.11 10.06
CA ARG A 46 8.35 -2.27 8.89
C ARG A 46 7.10 -1.48 8.64
N GLY A 47 5.99 -1.88 9.23
CA GLY A 47 4.75 -1.16 9.05
C GLY A 47 3.84 -1.81 8.04
N ILE A 48 2.98 -1.02 7.46
CA ILE A 48 1.99 -1.50 6.52
C ILE A 48 2.30 -0.98 5.14
N ALA A 49 2.16 -1.82 4.15
CA ALA A 49 2.35 -1.42 2.77
C ALA A 49 1.20 -1.91 1.92
N LEU A 50 0.86 -1.13 0.91
CA LEU A 50 -0.18 -1.48 -0.04
C LEU A 50 0.43 -1.37 -1.43
N PRO A 51 1.21 -2.37 -1.82
CA PRO A 51 1.92 -2.27 -3.09
C PRO A 51 1.00 -2.40 -4.29
N PRO A 52 1.41 -1.87 -5.42
CA PRO A 52 0.63 -2.01 -6.63
C PRO A 52 0.52 -3.47 -7.02
N LYS A 53 -0.59 -3.85 -7.64
CA LYS A 53 -0.81 -5.20 -8.05
C LYS A 53 0.26 -5.73 -8.98
N GLU A 54 0.76 -4.90 -9.84
CA GLU A 54 1.77 -5.32 -10.80
C GLU A 54 3.06 -5.74 -10.13
N ASP A 55 3.28 -5.20 -8.93
CA ASP A 55 4.52 -5.51 -8.23
C ASP A 55 4.34 -6.56 -7.16
N LEU A 56 3.22 -7.24 -7.21
CA LEU A 56 2.90 -8.18 -6.17
C LEU A 56 3.97 -9.23 -5.97
N GLN A 57 4.44 -9.83 -7.04
CA GLN A 57 5.44 -10.86 -6.92
C GLN A 57 6.70 -10.38 -6.32
N LYS A 58 7.10 -9.20 -6.70
CA LYS A 58 8.29 -8.61 -6.18
C LYS A 58 8.17 -8.42 -4.67
N TYR A 59 7.03 -7.89 -4.23
CA TYR A 59 6.84 -7.65 -2.82
C TYR A 59 6.65 -8.93 -2.03
N LEU A 60 5.96 -9.89 -2.60
CA LEU A 60 5.77 -11.15 -1.93
C LEU A 60 7.08 -11.85 -1.66
N GLY A 61 7.95 -11.87 -2.63
CA GLY A 61 9.22 -12.49 -2.45
C GLY A 61 10.01 -11.87 -1.34
N LYS A 62 10.09 -10.55 -1.33
CA LYS A 62 10.81 -9.87 -0.31
C LYS A 62 10.21 -10.05 1.05
N VAL A 63 8.92 -9.89 1.17
CA VAL A 63 8.27 -9.99 2.44
C VAL A 63 8.37 -11.39 3.00
N PHE A 64 8.12 -12.39 2.17
CA PHE A 64 8.17 -13.76 2.65
C PHE A 64 9.57 -14.16 3.07
N ASP A 65 10.56 -13.72 2.35
CA ASP A 65 11.92 -14.00 2.72
C ASP A 65 12.26 -13.40 4.05
N GLU A 66 11.83 -12.17 4.24
CA GLU A 66 12.21 -11.48 5.44
C GLU A 66 11.48 -11.92 6.67
N ILE A 67 10.26 -12.37 6.53
CA ILE A 67 9.55 -12.86 7.69
C ILE A 67 9.66 -14.34 7.86
N GLY A 68 10.42 -14.99 6.99
CA GLY A 68 10.69 -16.39 7.16
C GLY A 68 9.56 -17.33 6.84
N MET A 69 8.65 -16.92 6.02
CA MET A 69 7.59 -17.76 5.64
C MET A 69 7.98 -18.63 4.56
N GLU A 70 8.57 -19.67 4.74
CA GLU A 70 8.92 -20.48 3.70
C GLU A 70 8.34 -21.65 3.76
N GLU A 71 8.04 -22.21 3.40
CA GLU A 71 7.51 -23.22 3.36
C GLU A 71 7.53 -23.74 3.48
#